data_998eefbceae9561dceb2ff20f2dd1f6d
#
_entry.id   998eefbceae9561dceb2ff20f2dd1f6d
#
_cell.length_a   1.000
_cell.length_b   1.000
_cell.length_c   1.000
_cell.angle_alpha   90.00
_cell.angle_beta   90.00
_cell.angle_gamma   90.00
#
_symmetry.space_group_name_H-M   'P 1'
#
loop_
_entity.id
_entity.type
_entity.pdbx_description
1 polymer ?
#
loop_
_entity_poly.entity_id
_entity_poly.type
_entity_poly.pdbx_seq_one_letter_code
_entity_poly.pdbx_strand_id
1 'polypeptide(L)'
;MGVSGAGKTTIGQLLAERLGWSFEEGDSLHPAANVEKMSEGIPLTDEDRWPWLAKIADWIDNRLDTGENGIVTCSALKRSYRNVLNRRGSGVEFVYLAVEVAELTERVEHRDDHFMPASLLTSQLNTLEVPTGSEPAIQVDADPDARLVVDRILRDLGLTAKPMKKTSAPAAAAPKSPRKRRPASPRQTQ
;
A
#
# COMPACT_ATOMS: atom_id res chain seq x y z
N MET A 1 5.20 -4.58 3.52
CA MET A 1 4.43 -4.35 4.76
C MET A 1 4.72 -2.97 5.34
N GLY A 2 3.97 -2.55 6.36
CA GLY A 2 4.15 -1.25 7.05
C GLY A 2 2.81 -0.57 7.33
N VAL A 3 2.86 0.56 8.06
CA VAL A 3 1.69 1.32 8.48
C VAL A 3 0.96 1.98 7.31
N SER A 4 -0.21 2.56 7.56
CA SER A 4 -0.92 3.37 6.58
C SER A 4 -0.05 4.58 6.17
N GLY A 5 -0.12 4.98 4.90
CA GLY A 5 0.74 6.06 4.37
C GLY A 5 2.15 5.62 3.94
N ALA A 6 2.61 4.39 4.26
CA ALA A 6 3.95 3.94 3.90
C ALA A 6 4.18 3.69 2.39
N GLY A 7 3.15 3.79 1.54
CA GLY A 7 3.28 3.62 0.09
C GLY A 7 3.18 2.17 -0.40
N LYS A 8 2.66 1.26 0.42
CA LYS A 8 2.57 -0.18 0.09
C LYS A 8 1.96 -0.48 -1.28
N THR A 9 0.79 0.09 -1.57
CA THR A 9 0.08 -0.12 -2.84
C THR A 9 0.91 0.33 -4.03
N THR A 10 1.45 1.56 -3.97
CA THR A 10 2.27 2.13 -5.04
C THR A 10 3.52 1.29 -5.31
N ILE A 11 4.25 0.95 -4.25
CA ILE A 11 5.47 0.13 -4.35
C ILE A 11 5.14 -1.28 -4.82
N GLY A 12 4.09 -1.91 -4.27
CA GLY A 12 3.66 -3.25 -4.65
C GLY A 12 3.26 -3.36 -6.13
N GLN A 13 2.50 -2.40 -6.63
CA GLN A 13 2.10 -2.34 -8.05
C GLN A 13 3.31 -2.14 -8.98
N LEU A 14 4.22 -1.22 -8.64
CA LEU A 14 5.44 -1.00 -9.43
C LEU A 14 6.35 -2.23 -9.44
N LEU A 15 6.50 -2.93 -8.33
CA LEU A 15 7.24 -4.19 -8.27
C LEU A 15 6.60 -5.26 -9.14
N ALA A 16 5.29 -5.43 -9.04
CA ALA A 16 4.53 -6.39 -9.84
C ALA A 16 4.70 -6.14 -11.35
N GLU A 17 4.59 -4.88 -11.77
CA GLU A 17 4.82 -4.47 -13.16
C GLU A 17 6.26 -4.79 -13.61
N ARG A 18 7.25 -4.44 -12.78
CA ARG A 18 8.67 -4.66 -13.07
C ARG A 18 9.04 -6.12 -13.19
N LEU A 19 8.46 -6.97 -12.35
CA LEU A 19 8.73 -8.40 -12.31
C LEU A 19 7.82 -9.22 -13.25
N GLY A 20 6.68 -8.68 -13.64
CA GLY A 20 5.63 -9.39 -14.37
C GLY A 20 4.91 -10.40 -13.46
N TRP A 21 4.81 -10.11 -12.15
CA TRP A 21 4.19 -10.94 -11.15
C TRP A 21 2.74 -10.53 -10.87
N SER A 22 1.94 -11.45 -10.32
CA SER A 22 0.59 -11.13 -9.86
C SER A 22 0.64 -10.16 -8.69
N PHE A 23 -0.33 -9.25 -8.63
CA PHE A 23 -0.50 -8.30 -7.53
C PHE A 23 -1.86 -8.49 -6.84
N GLU A 24 -1.85 -8.45 -5.52
CA GLU A 24 -3.07 -8.43 -4.71
C GLU A 24 -3.01 -7.29 -3.69
N GLU A 25 -4.08 -6.50 -3.62
CA GLU A 25 -4.23 -5.48 -2.56
C GLU A 25 -4.86 -6.12 -1.33
N GLY A 26 -4.06 -6.37 -0.29
CA GLY A 26 -4.54 -7.07 0.90
C GLY A 26 -5.68 -6.35 1.62
N ASP A 27 -5.74 -5.03 1.53
CA ASP A 27 -6.83 -4.27 2.15
C ASP A 27 -8.19 -4.56 1.48
N SER A 28 -8.23 -5.00 0.21
CA SER A 28 -9.44 -5.42 -0.49
C SER A 28 -10.06 -6.71 0.08
N LEU A 29 -9.28 -7.50 0.80
CA LEU A 29 -9.69 -8.78 1.38
C LEU A 29 -10.34 -8.65 2.76
N HIS A 30 -10.42 -7.43 3.31
CA HIS A 30 -11.09 -7.21 4.60
C HIS A 30 -12.57 -7.62 4.55
N PRO A 31 -13.09 -8.29 5.60
CA PRO A 31 -14.52 -8.45 5.80
C PRO A 31 -15.23 -7.09 5.88
N ALA A 32 -16.50 -7.03 5.44
CA ALA A 32 -17.28 -5.78 5.47
C ALA A 32 -17.31 -5.13 6.86
N ALA A 33 -17.43 -5.93 7.92
CA ALA A 33 -17.44 -5.44 9.30
C ALA A 33 -16.11 -4.72 9.68
N ASN A 34 -14.98 -5.19 9.14
CA ASN A 34 -13.70 -4.51 9.37
C ASN A 34 -13.64 -3.17 8.62
N VAL A 35 -14.16 -3.14 7.40
CA VAL A 35 -14.23 -1.91 6.59
C VAL A 35 -15.08 -0.87 7.30
N GLU A 36 -16.25 -1.28 7.85
CA GLU A 36 -17.14 -0.42 8.61
C GLU A 36 -16.43 0.17 9.84
N LYS A 37 -15.83 -0.67 10.70
CA LYS A 37 -15.04 -0.22 11.85
C LYS A 37 -13.96 0.80 11.47
N MET A 38 -13.18 0.50 10.42
CA MET A 38 -12.12 1.40 9.98
C MET A 38 -12.68 2.73 9.47
N SER A 39 -13.83 2.74 8.80
CA SER A 39 -14.49 3.98 8.33
C SER A 39 -14.97 4.87 9.48
N GLU A 40 -15.31 4.27 10.60
CA GLU A 40 -15.70 4.96 11.84
C GLU A 40 -14.48 5.37 12.70
N GLY A 41 -13.26 5.08 12.22
CA GLY A 41 -12.04 5.38 12.96
C GLY A 41 -11.76 4.43 14.13
N ILE A 42 -12.43 3.28 14.16
CA ILE A 42 -12.30 2.27 15.21
C ILE A 42 -11.15 1.32 14.84
N PRO A 43 -10.08 1.22 15.65
CA PRO A 43 -8.99 0.28 15.40
C PRO A 43 -9.48 -1.18 15.42
N LEU A 44 -8.95 -1.97 14.50
CA LEU A 44 -9.22 -3.41 14.49
C LEU A 44 -8.47 -4.11 15.62
N THR A 45 -9.16 -5.04 16.29
CA THR A 45 -8.54 -5.96 17.26
C THR A 45 -7.82 -7.10 16.55
N ASP A 46 -7.12 -7.94 17.29
CA ASP A 46 -6.48 -9.15 16.73
C ASP A 46 -7.54 -10.12 16.18
N GLU A 47 -8.67 -10.27 16.89
CA GLU A 47 -9.80 -11.11 16.47
C GLU A 47 -10.42 -10.65 15.15
N ASP A 48 -10.52 -9.34 14.93
CA ASP A 48 -10.97 -8.77 13.66
C ASP A 48 -10.00 -9.10 12.51
N ARG A 49 -8.70 -9.19 12.82
CA ARG A 49 -7.65 -9.37 11.80
C ARG A 49 -7.44 -10.83 11.39
N TRP A 50 -7.67 -11.80 12.27
CA TRP A 50 -7.38 -13.21 11.96
C TRP A 50 -8.09 -13.71 10.69
N PRO A 51 -9.41 -13.46 10.47
CA PRO A 51 -10.07 -13.90 9.25
C PRO A 51 -9.54 -13.23 7.98
N TRP A 52 -9.13 -11.97 8.08
CA TRP A 52 -8.50 -11.23 6.98
C TRP A 52 -7.11 -11.76 6.66
N LEU A 53 -6.26 -11.96 7.68
CA LEU A 53 -4.92 -12.52 7.51
C LEU A 53 -4.98 -13.94 6.93
N ALA A 54 -5.99 -14.75 7.32
CA ALA A 54 -6.19 -16.07 6.76
C ALA A 54 -6.46 -16.02 5.26
N LYS A 55 -7.29 -15.08 4.77
CA LYS A 55 -7.54 -14.90 3.33
C LYS A 55 -6.27 -14.52 2.56
N ILE A 56 -5.44 -13.63 3.13
CA ILE A 56 -4.16 -13.28 2.53
C ILE A 56 -3.24 -14.51 2.50
N ALA A 57 -3.17 -15.27 3.59
CA ALA A 57 -2.38 -16.50 3.64
C ALA A 57 -2.86 -17.55 2.63
N ASP A 58 -4.17 -17.69 2.42
CA ASP A 58 -4.75 -18.56 1.40
C ASP A 58 -4.33 -18.14 -0.02
N TRP A 59 -4.31 -16.84 -0.29
CA TRP A 59 -3.81 -16.31 -1.56
C TRP A 59 -2.31 -16.62 -1.76
N ILE A 60 -1.49 -16.42 -0.72
CA ILE A 60 -0.06 -16.76 -0.72
C ILE A 60 0.14 -18.25 -0.98
N ASP A 61 -0.57 -19.10 -0.25
CA ASP A 61 -0.47 -20.56 -0.41
C ASP A 61 -0.83 -21.02 -1.83
N ASN A 62 -1.85 -20.40 -2.43
CA ASN A 62 -2.23 -20.69 -3.81
C ASN A 62 -1.08 -20.37 -4.79
N ARG A 63 -0.36 -19.25 -4.60
CA ARG A 63 0.82 -18.92 -5.43
C ARG A 63 1.94 -19.93 -5.23
N LEU A 64 2.22 -20.30 -4.00
CA LEU A 64 3.23 -21.32 -3.69
C LEU A 64 2.89 -22.68 -4.29
N ASP A 65 1.63 -23.10 -4.23
CA ASP A 65 1.15 -24.39 -4.78
C ASP A 65 1.24 -24.43 -6.30
N THR A 66 1.00 -23.31 -6.97
CA THR A 66 1.10 -23.21 -8.44
C THR A 66 2.53 -22.93 -8.93
N GLY A 67 3.48 -22.69 -8.03
CA GLY A 67 4.84 -22.28 -8.39
C GLY A 67 4.91 -20.89 -9.02
N GLU A 68 3.89 -20.06 -8.81
CA GLU A 68 3.82 -18.70 -9.33
C GLU A 68 4.27 -17.68 -8.30
N ASN A 69 5.01 -16.68 -8.75
CA ASN A 69 5.36 -15.56 -7.89
C ASN A 69 4.23 -14.53 -7.82
N GLY A 70 4.13 -13.86 -6.68
CA GLY A 70 3.15 -12.80 -6.47
C GLY A 70 3.60 -11.79 -5.44
N ILE A 71 2.92 -10.65 -5.45
CA ILE A 71 3.11 -9.57 -4.49
C ILE A 71 1.76 -9.27 -3.85
N VAL A 72 1.70 -9.30 -2.54
CA VAL A 72 0.51 -8.89 -1.79
C VAL A 72 0.87 -7.79 -0.81
N THR A 73 0.05 -6.76 -0.74
CA THR A 73 0.19 -5.73 0.28
C THR A 73 -0.53 -6.14 1.56
N CYS A 74 0.09 -5.87 2.70
CA CYS A 74 -0.50 -6.09 4.01
C CYS A 74 0.20 -5.20 5.03
N SER A 75 -0.53 -4.68 6.02
CA SER A 75 0.14 -3.97 7.13
C SER A 75 1.09 -4.88 7.91
N ALA A 76 0.71 -6.13 8.19
CA ALA A 76 1.53 -7.18 8.82
C ALA A 76 2.29 -6.69 10.06
N LEU A 77 1.62 -5.88 10.92
CA LEU A 77 2.26 -5.08 11.96
C LEU A 77 2.92 -5.92 13.06
N LYS A 78 2.30 -7.01 13.47
CA LYS A 78 2.85 -7.90 14.52
C LYS A 78 3.58 -9.09 13.91
N ARG A 79 4.56 -9.61 14.63
CA ARG A 79 5.23 -10.86 14.27
C ARG A 79 4.24 -12.03 14.17
N SER A 80 3.25 -12.08 15.08
CA SER A 80 2.19 -13.09 15.02
C SER A 80 1.39 -13.06 13.71
N TYR A 81 1.15 -11.88 13.14
CA TYR A 81 0.49 -11.73 11.85
C TYR A 81 1.37 -12.24 10.71
N ARG A 82 2.67 -11.90 10.75
CA ARG A 82 3.65 -12.40 9.76
C ARG A 82 3.81 -13.91 9.81
N ASN A 83 3.72 -14.51 11.00
CA ASN A 83 3.73 -15.97 11.15
C ASN A 83 2.51 -16.62 10.46
N VAL A 84 1.32 -16.00 10.52
CA VAL A 84 0.14 -16.48 9.78
C VAL A 84 0.36 -16.39 8.28
N LEU A 85 0.92 -15.28 7.79
CA LEU A 85 1.18 -15.07 6.38
C LEU A 85 2.27 -16.02 5.83
N ASN A 86 3.25 -16.39 6.65
CA ASN A 86 4.30 -17.34 6.32
C ASN A 86 4.09 -18.68 7.02
N ARG A 87 2.84 -19.15 7.11
CA ARG A 87 2.49 -20.38 7.86
C ARG A 87 3.15 -21.65 7.32
N ARG A 88 3.67 -21.64 6.09
CA ARG A 88 4.46 -22.75 5.52
C ARG A 88 5.94 -22.68 5.92
N GLY A 89 6.37 -21.59 6.54
CA GLY A 89 7.75 -21.42 7.01
C GLY A 89 8.78 -21.11 5.92
N SER A 90 8.37 -21.02 4.66
CA SER A 90 9.25 -20.71 3.52
C SER A 90 8.48 -20.14 2.34
N GLY A 91 9.21 -19.50 1.41
CA GLY A 91 8.65 -18.97 0.17
C GLY A 91 8.02 -17.59 0.30
N VAL A 92 8.07 -16.96 1.48
CA VAL A 92 7.57 -15.60 1.72
C VAL A 92 8.72 -14.72 2.17
N GLU A 93 8.88 -13.57 1.51
CA GLU A 93 9.80 -12.51 1.91
C GLU A 93 9.01 -11.25 2.25
N PHE A 94 9.25 -10.67 3.42
CA PHE A 94 8.61 -9.44 3.84
C PHE A 94 9.48 -8.24 3.47
N VAL A 95 8.86 -7.25 2.82
CA VAL A 95 9.49 -5.94 2.60
C VAL A 95 8.85 -4.95 3.56
N TYR A 96 9.57 -4.53 4.57
CA TYR A 96 9.14 -3.49 5.50
C TYR A 96 9.52 -2.12 4.93
N LEU A 97 8.51 -1.30 4.61
CA LEU A 97 8.71 0.08 4.20
C LEU A 97 8.79 0.96 5.45
N ALA A 98 9.99 1.38 5.78
CA ALA A 98 10.24 2.28 6.90
C ALA A 98 10.06 3.73 6.43
N VAL A 99 9.22 4.48 7.14
CA VAL A 99 8.91 5.89 6.85
C VAL A 99 8.95 6.65 8.16
N GLU A 100 9.55 7.82 8.15
CA GLU A 100 9.57 8.70 9.31
C GLU A 100 8.15 9.14 9.69
N VAL A 101 7.87 9.21 11.01
CA VAL A 101 6.52 9.50 11.52
C VAL A 101 5.99 10.85 11.02
N ALA A 102 6.87 11.86 10.94
CA ALA A 102 6.49 13.17 10.42
C ALA A 102 5.99 13.10 8.98
N GLU A 103 6.68 12.35 8.14
CA GLU A 103 6.31 12.15 6.72
C GLU A 103 5.01 11.34 6.58
N LEU A 104 4.81 10.32 7.42
CA LEU A 104 3.56 9.56 7.47
C LEU A 104 2.36 10.45 7.79
N THR A 105 2.51 11.34 8.77
CA THR A 105 1.45 12.25 9.20
C THR A 105 1.08 13.19 8.04
N GLU A 106 2.06 13.81 7.41
CA GLU A 106 1.85 14.67 6.25
C GLU A 106 1.15 13.93 5.09
N ARG A 107 1.60 12.72 4.79
CA ARG A 107 1.02 11.90 3.72
C ARG A 107 -0.43 11.50 4.00
N VAL A 108 -0.78 11.23 5.25
CA VAL A 108 -2.15 10.85 5.64
C VAL A 108 -3.09 12.06 5.63
N GLU A 109 -2.62 13.22 6.07
CA GLU A 109 -3.40 14.46 6.09
C GLU A 109 -3.75 15.01 4.70
N HIS A 110 -2.87 14.78 3.70
CA HIS A 110 -3.06 15.28 2.32
C HIS A 110 -3.74 14.27 1.37
N ARG A 111 -4.28 13.18 1.90
CA ARG A 111 -4.99 12.17 1.08
C ARG A 111 -6.48 12.46 1.01
N ASP A 112 -6.95 12.98 -0.12
CA ASP A 112 -8.36 13.30 -0.39
C ASP A 112 -9.28 12.05 -0.50
N ASP A 113 -8.73 10.85 -0.73
CA ASP A 113 -9.49 9.63 -1.04
C ASP A 113 -9.34 8.51 0.00
N HIS A 114 -8.94 8.79 1.25
CA HIS A 114 -8.70 7.68 2.19
C HIS A 114 -9.67 7.59 3.36
N PHE A 115 -10.25 6.42 3.40
CA PHE A 115 -11.06 5.69 4.35
C PHE A 115 -10.50 5.62 5.79
N MET A 116 -9.28 6.15 6.05
CA MET A 116 -8.60 5.93 7.32
C MET A 116 -8.27 7.25 8.03
N PRO A 117 -8.99 7.56 9.11
CA PRO A 117 -8.68 8.71 9.96
C PRO A 117 -7.25 8.67 10.51
N ALA A 118 -6.64 9.85 10.74
CA ALA A 118 -5.30 9.98 11.31
C ALA A 118 -5.14 9.27 12.67
N SER A 119 -6.23 9.12 13.44
CA SER A 119 -6.25 8.39 14.72
C SER A 119 -5.82 6.92 14.57
N LEU A 120 -6.09 6.30 13.42
CA LEU A 120 -5.71 4.91 13.17
C LEU A 120 -4.21 4.77 12.88
N LEU A 121 -3.54 5.79 12.38
CA LEU A 121 -2.08 5.77 12.19
C LEU A 121 -1.34 5.61 13.53
N THR A 122 -1.72 6.38 14.54
CA THR A 122 -1.13 6.25 15.88
C THR A 122 -1.32 4.85 16.45
N SER A 123 -2.53 4.28 16.30
CA SER A 123 -2.79 2.89 16.72
C SER A 123 -1.91 1.88 15.98
N GLN A 124 -1.68 2.07 14.69
CA GLN A 124 -0.82 1.18 13.90
C GLN A 124 0.66 1.31 14.31
N LEU A 125 1.14 2.53 14.55
CA LEU A 125 2.51 2.78 15.02
C LEU A 125 2.77 2.12 16.39
N ASN A 126 1.80 2.20 17.31
CA ASN A 126 1.89 1.55 18.62
C ASN A 126 1.82 0.01 18.53
N THR A 127 1.23 -0.51 17.46
CA THR A 127 1.09 -1.97 17.23
C THR A 127 2.27 -2.55 16.45
N LEU A 128 3.03 -1.72 15.76
CA LEU A 128 4.11 -2.15 14.88
C LEU A 128 5.26 -2.79 15.65
N GLU A 129 5.48 -4.05 15.38
CA GLU A 129 6.68 -4.79 15.72
C GLU A 129 7.59 -4.83 14.48
N VAL A 130 8.65 -4.01 14.48
CA VAL A 130 9.61 -3.99 13.36
C VAL A 130 10.22 -5.39 13.20
N PRO A 131 10.27 -5.94 11.95
CA PRO A 131 10.87 -7.24 11.72
C PRO A 131 12.32 -7.31 12.23
N THR A 132 12.69 -8.45 12.75
CA THR A 132 14.06 -8.70 13.28
C THR A 132 14.81 -9.64 12.35
N GLY A 133 16.13 -9.76 12.52
CA GLY A 133 16.99 -10.63 11.72
C GLY A 133 16.65 -12.14 11.78
N SER A 134 15.70 -12.54 12.62
CA SER A 134 15.17 -13.91 12.66
C SER A 134 13.94 -14.13 11.75
N GLU A 135 13.51 -13.12 11.05
CA GLU A 135 12.38 -13.17 10.12
C GLU A 135 12.88 -13.02 8.67
N PRO A 136 12.24 -13.67 7.68
CA PRO A 136 12.56 -13.49 6.26
C PRO A 136 12.05 -12.11 5.82
N ALA A 137 12.79 -11.06 6.17
CA ALA A 137 12.37 -9.69 5.95
C ALA A 137 13.55 -8.77 5.64
N ILE A 138 13.33 -7.84 4.71
CA ILE A 138 14.21 -6.70 4.49
C ILE A 138 13.51 -5.42 4.92
N GLN A 139 14.28 -4.46 5.43
CA GLN A 139 13.82 -3.10 5.68
C GLN A 139 14.32 -2.19 4.56
N VAL A 140 13.43 -1.40 4.02
CA VAL A 140 13.76 -0.40 2.99
C VAL A 140 13.21 0.94 3.41
N ASP A 141 14.08 1.94 3.47
CA ASP A 141 13.68 3.30 3.79
C ASP A 141 12.89 3.90 2.63
N ALA A 142 11.82 4.61 2.98
CA ALA A 142 11.01 5.33 2.01
C ALA A 142 11.85 6.40 1.28
N ASP A 143 11.41 6.71 0.08
CA ASP A 143 11.97 7.76 -0.77
C ASP A 143 10.80 8.42 -1.51
N PRO A 144 10.81 9.73 -1.72
CA PRO A 144 9.80 10.41 -2.53
C PRO A 144 9.66 9.82 -3.94
N ASP A 145 10.76 9.32 -4.53
CA ASP A 145 10.69 8.57 -5.79
C ASP A 145 10.51 7.07 -5.52
N ALA A 146 9.28 6.61 -5.69
CA ALA A 146 8.93 5.20 -5.53
C ALA A 146 9.78 4.23 -6.39
N ARG A 147 10.34 4.70 -7.51
CA ARG A 147 11.21 3.88 -8.36
C ARG A 147 12.53 3.56 -7.69
N LEU A 148 13.09 4.51 -6.93
CA LEU A 148 14.30 4.29 -6.16
C LEU A 148 14.07 3.25 -5.06
N VAL A 149 12.90 3.28 -4.42
CA VAL A 149 12.50 2.26 -3.43
C VAL A 149 12.41 0.89 -4.08
N VAL A 150 11.76 0.79 -5.24
CA VAL A 150 11.66 -0.46 -6.01
C VAL A 150 13.04 -0.98 -6.42
N ASP A 151 13.92 -0.13 -6.90
CA ASP A 151 15.29 -0.53 -7.31
C ASP A 151 16.12 -1.03 -6.11
N ARG A 152 15.93 -0.46 -4.90
CA ARG A 152 16.54 -0.96 -3.66
C ARG A 152 16.00 -2.35 -3.33
N ILE A 153 14.66 -2.53 -3.32
CA ILE A 153 14.02 -3.82 -3.04
C ILE A 153 14.53 -4.91 -3.99
N LEU A 154 14.56 -4.63 -5.30
CA LEU A 154 15.04 -5.59 -6.29
C LEU A 154 16.49 -6.01 -6.05
N ARG A 155 17.35 -5.05 -5.71
CA ARG A 155 18.76 -5.30 -5.39
C ARG A 155 18.90 -6.14 -4.13
N ASP A 156 18.21 -5.76 -3.06
CA ASP A 156 18.36 -6.39 -1.75
C ASP A 156 17.80 -7.81 -1.73
N LEU A 157 16.78 -8.09 -2.55
CA LEU A 157 16.24 -9.43 -2.77
C LEU A 157 16.96 -10.21 -3.90
N GLY A 158 17.94 -9.63 -4.56
CA GLY A 158 18.64 -10.28 -5.70
C GLY A 158 17.74 -10.57 -6.90
N LEU A 159 16.66 -9.80 -7.07
CA LEU A 159 15.69 -10.03 -8.14
C LEU A 159 16.08 -9.30 -9.42
N THR A 160 15.98 -10.00 -10.56
CA THR A 160 16.17 -9.41 -11.88
C THR A 160 14.84 -8.96 -12.46
N ALA A 161 14.72 -7.69 -12.79
CA ALA A 161 13.50 -7.08 -13.31
C ALA A 161 13.67 -6.55 -14.73
N LYS A 162 12.56 -6.42 -15.46
CA LYS A 162 12.53 -5.76 -16.76
C LYS A 162 12.90 -4.27 -16.61
N PRO A 163 13.67 -3.68 -17.54
CA PRO A 163 13.95 -2.25 -17.49
C PRO A 163 12.64 -1.46 -17.62
N MET A 164 12.46 -0.45 -16.78
CA MET A 164 11.31 0.45 -16.90
C MET A 164 11.37 1.21 -18.22
N LYS A 165 10.27 1.20 -18.98
CA LYS A 165 10.10 2.17 -20.05
C LYS A 165 10.10 3.56 -19.40
N LYS A 166 10.92 4.47 -19.93
CA LYS A 166 10.88 5.88 -19.53
C LYS A 166 9.48 6.41 -19.89
N THR A 167 8.54 6.40 -18.97
CA THR A 167 7.31 7.17 -19.12
C THR A 167 7.71 8.63 -18.96
N SER A 168 7.53 9.41 -20.04
CA SER A 168 7.56 10.86 -19.96
C SER A 168 6.62 11.28 -18.82
N ALA A 169 7.09 12.16 -17.96
CA ALA A 169 6.29 12.73 -16.88
C ALA A 169 4.92 13.19 -17.45
N PRO A 170 3.81 12.98 -16.73
CA PRO A 170 2.54 13.54 -17.18
C PRO A 170 2.72 15.04 -17.32
N ALA A 171 2.49 15.54 -18.55
CA ALA A 171 2.54 16.97 -18.83
C ALA A 171 1.59 17.67 -17.85
N ALA A 172 2.12 18.59 -17.07
CA ALA A 172 1.35 19.44 -16.18
C ALA A 172 0.14 19.99 -16.95
N ALA A 173 -1.06 19.69 -16.46
CA ALA A 173 -2.29 20.16 -17.09
C ALA A 173 -2.24 21.69 -17.14
N ALA A 174 -2.21 22.25 -18.33
CA ALA A 174 -2.24 23.69 -18.56
C ALA A 174 -3.50 24.29 -17.90
N PRO A 175 -3.41 25.44 -17.23
CA PRO A 175 -4.55 26.07 -16.58
C PRO A 175 -5.61 26.41 -17.64
N LYS A 176 -6.84 25.90 -17.44
CA LYS A 176 -7.98 26.22 -18.30
C LYS A 176 -8.24 27.72 -18.23
N SER A 177 -8.12 28.40 -19.37
CA SER A 177 -8.46 29.82 -19.53
C SER A 177 -9.90 30.09 -19.06
N PRO A 178 -10.17 31.22 -18.39
CA PRO A 178 -11.51 31.56 -17.93
C PRO A 178 -12.44 31.76 -19.12
N ARG A 179 -13.55 31.03 -19.15
CA ARG A 179 -14.63 31.21 -20.15
C ARG A 179 -15.15 32.66 -20.08
N LYS A 180 -14.99 33.39 -21.15
CA LYS A 180 -15.65 34.68 -21.34
C LYS A 180 -17.16 34.53 -21.20
N ARG A 181 -17.74 35.22 -20.21
CA ARG A 181 -19.20 35.36 -20.04
C ARG A 181 -19.76 36.08 -21.26
N ARG A 182 -20.74 35.50 -21.96
CA ARG A 182 -21.54 36.17 -22.99
C ARG A 182 -22.42 37.24 -22.29
N PRO A 183 -22.53 38.45 -22.85
CA PRO A 183 -23.46 39.48 -22.30
C PRO A 183 -24.91 39.04 -22.50
N ALA A 184 -25.73 39.29 -21.50
CA ALA A 184 -27.17 39.04 -21.55
C ALA A 184 -27.85 39.99 -22.50
N SER A 185 -28.73 39.49 -23.38
CA SER A 185 -29.59 40.28 -24.24
C SER A 185 -30.68 41.00 -23.45
N PRO A 186 -31.04 42.24 -23.79
CA PRO A 186 -32.08 42.99 -23.08
C PRO A 186 -33.46 42.40 -23.36
N ARG A 187 -34.26 42.23 -22.30
CA ARG A 187 -35.70 41.91 -22.43
C ARG A 187 -36.44 43.11 -23.03
N GLN A 188 -37.12 42.88 -24.13
CA GLN A 188 -38.13 43.83 -24.60
C GLN A 188 -39.41 43.64 -23.79
N THR A 189 -39.87 44.75 -23.22
CA THR A 189 -41.21 44.94 -22.66
C THR A 189 -42.20 45.24 -23.76
N GLN A 190 -43.27 44.50 -23.82
CA GLN A 190 -44.62 44.95 -24.22
C GLN A 190 -45.62 44.25 -23.31
#